data_2337cbb3290e5acb4ac6f050bccd3205
#
_entry.id   2337cbb3290e5acb4ac6f050bccd3205
#
_cell.length_a   1.000
_cell.length_b   1.000
_cell.length_c   1.000
_cell.angle_alpha   90.00
_cell.angle_beta   90.00
_cell.angle_gamma   90.00
#
_symmetry.space_group_name_H-M   'P 1'
#
loop_
_entity.id
_entity.type
_entity.pdbx_description
1 polymer ?
#
loop_
_entity_poly.entity_id
_entity_poly.type
_entity_poly.pdbx_seq_one_letter_code
_entity_poly.pdbx_strand_id
1 'polypeptide(L)'
;MALVTTAAVVLRTYRYSETSKIVRLATRDLGVQSAIAKGALRPKSRFGAGLELLSEGSAQLYHRDNRELQTLAAFDVERLRRELATDLARFAAAAALAELMVRMAPPAPLPQAYDTLTGGLDALVDASAQNVDSTGLRVVWALLGVLGFEPALLQCVRDGGAVGTDAAAPVAFSTAEGGVLCETCLAGHPAVSLTRLPLQAWRDLCALLDPQAPLPELDLPHAAAHRRLAARFIRHHTDHSGSVNLPALEFWERRAWVPSAAS
;
A
#
# COMPACT_ATOMS: atom_id res chain seq x y z
N MET A 1 -27.19 -6.12 16.37
CA MET A 1 -26.92 -5.36 15.14
C MET A 1 -26.89 -3.90 15.52
N ALA A 2 -25.74 -3.27 15.49
CA ALA A 2 -25.57 -1.86 15.79
C ALA A 2 -25.40 -1.06 14.48
N LEU A 3 -25.91 0.16 14.44
CA LEU A 3 -25.57 1.13 13.41
C LEU A 3 -24.33 1.87 13.88
N VAL A 4 -23.23 1.71 13.16
CA VAL A 4 -21.94 2.33 13.47
C VAL A 4 -21.62 3.33 12.37
N THR A 5 -21.21 4.54 12.76
CA THR A 5 -20.71 5.57 11.86
C THR A 5 -19.21 5.68 12.05
N THR A 6 -18.44 5.58 10.97
CA THR A 6 -16.97 5.61 11.01
C THR A 6 -16.42 6.27 9.74
N ALA A 7 -15.27 6.94 9.86
CA ALA A 7 -14.52 7.41 8.70
C ALA A 7 -14.06 6.21 7.87
N ALA A 8 -14.18 6.30 6.56
CA ALA A 8 -13.88 5.18 5.67
C ALA A 8 -13.35 5.63 4.30
N VAL A 9 -12.46 4.79 3.72
CA VAL A 9 -11.98 4.89 2.34
C VAL A 9 -12.45 3.68 1.55
N VAL A 10 -12.97 3.89 0.34
CA VAL A 10 -13.35 2.82 -0.57
C VAL A 10 -12.10 2.20 -1.19
N LEU A 11 -11.80 0.95 -0.82
CA LEU A 11 -10.64 0.20 -1.31
C LEU A 11 -10.92 -0.58 -2.58
N ARG A 12 -12.14 -1.08 -2.73
CA ARG A 12 -12.55 -1.87 -3.90
C ARG A 12 -14.06 -1.99 -3.98
N THR A 13 -14.60 -2.10 -5.20
CA THR A 13 -16.03 -2.32 -5.42
C THR A 13 -16.24 -3.46 -6.41
N TYR A 14 -17.32 -4.23 -6.19
CA TYR A 14 -17.74 -5.31 -7.07
C TYR A 14 -19.23 -5.19 -7.37
N ARG A 15 -19.63 -5.46 -8.61
CA ARG A 15 -21.05 -5.66 -8.91
C ARG A 15 -21.50 -6.97 -8.27
N TYR A 16 -22.55 -6.93 -7.45
CA TYR A 16 -23.05 -8.10 -6.73
C TYR A 16 -24.36 -8.63 -7.31
N SER A 17 -25.25 -7.76 -7.71
CA SER A 17 -26.54 -8.07 -8.36
C SER A 17 -26.87 -6.98 -9.37
N GLU A 18 -28.07 -7.03 -9.95
CA GLU A 18 -28.51 -6.00 -10.90
C GLU A 18 -28.48 -4.58 -10.33
N THR A 19 -28.72 -4.43 -9.02
CA THR A 19 -28.83 -3.12 -8.37
C THR A 19 -27.85 -2.86 -7.24
N SER A 20 -27.06 -3.86 -6.82
CA SER A 20 -26.24 -3.76 -5.62
C SER A 20 -24.75 -3.91 -5.93
N LYS A 21 -23.92 -3.27 -5.08
CA LYS A 21 -22.46 -3.46 -5.06
C LYS A 21 -22.03 -4.09 -3.74
N ILE A 22 -20.94 -4.87 -3.75
CA ILE A 22 -20.14 -5.14 -2.55
C ILE A 22 -18.99 -4.13 -2.58
N VAL A 23 -18.73 -3.51 -1.44
CA VAL A 23 -17.63 -2.56 -1.25
C VAL A 23 -16.69 -3.08 -0.17
N ARG A 24 -15.40 -2.95 -0.39
CA ARG A 24 -14.36 -3.12 0.63
C ARG A 24 -13.98 -1.74 1.11
N LEU A 25 -14.05 -1.52 2.40
CA LEU A 25 -13.79 -0.25 3.06
C LEU A 25 -12.62 -0.41 4.04
N ALA A 26 -11.62 0.47 3.97
CA ALA A 26 -10.79 0.74 5.13
C ALA A 26 -11.57 1.65 6.05
N THR A 27 -11.92 1.19 7.24
CA THR A 27 -12.59 2.01 8.25
C THR A 27 -11.65 2.29 9.41
N ARG A 28 -11.76 3.47 10.01
CA ARG A 28 -10.87 3.88 11.08
C ARG A 28 -11.10 3.06 12.36
N ASP A 29 -12.38 2.77 12.66
CA ASP A 29 -12.78 2.20 13.95
C ASP A 29 -13.11 0.70 13.90
N LEU A 30 -13.24 0.10 12.70
CA LEU A 30 -13.63 -1.31 12.53
C LEU A 30 -12.61 -2.11 11.69
N GLY A 31 -11.51 -1.48 11.22
CA GLY A 31 -10.56 -2.09 10.30
C GLY A 31 -11.13 -2.28 8.89
N VAL A 32 -10.63 -3.26 8.14
CA VAL A 32 -11.08 -3.48 6.77
C VAL A 32 -12.38 -4.29 6.75
N GLN A 33 -13.45 -3.67 6.26
CA GLN A 33 -14.80 -4.24 6.24
C GLN A 33 -15.29 -4.54 4.81
N SER A 34 -16.03 -5.62 4.64
CA SER A 34 -16.84 -5.88 3.45
C SER A 34 -18.28 -5.48 3.73
N ALA A 35 -18.89 -4.70 2.85
CA ALA A 35 -20.28 -4.30 3.02
C ALA A 35 -21.06 -4.34 1.70
N ILE A 36 -22.34 -4.75 1.79
CA ILE A 36 -23.27 -4.68 0.68
C ILE A 36 -23.95 -3.31 0.65
N ALA A 37 -23.82 -2.59 -0.46
CA ALA A 37 -24.52 -1.34 -0.78
C ALA A 37 -25.76 -1.66 -1.64
N LYS A 38 -26.89 -1.90 -1.00
CA LYS A 38 -28.14 -2.24 -1.69
C LYS A 38 -28.68 -1.07 -2.50
N GLY A 39 -29.00 -1.30 -3.76
CA GLY A 39 -29.51 -0.27 -4.66
C GLY A 39 -28.46 0.73 -5.17
N ALA A 40 -27.15 0.47 -4.96
CA ALA A 40 -26.07 1.35 -5.38
C ALA A 40 -26.01 1.60 -6.90
N LEU A 41 -26.53 0.68 -7.70
CA LEU A 41 -26.57 0.79 -9.18
C LEU A 41 -27.89 1.37 -9.71
N ARG A 42 -28.84 1.74 -8.87
CA ARG A 42 -30.09 2.36 -9.31
C ARG A 42 -29.86 3.82 -9.76
N PRO A 43 -30.58 4.33 -10.77
CA PRO A 43 -30.37 5.69 -11.28
C PRO A 43 -30.48 6.81 -10.22
N LYS A 44 -31.32 6.60 -9.19
CA LYS A 44 -31.48 7.52 -8.05
C LYS A 44 -30.94 6.90 -6.76
N SER A 45 -29.76 6.30 -6.85
CA SER A 45 -29.09 5.72 -5.68
C SER A 45 -28.71 6.79 -4.68
N ARG A 46 -28.94 6.53 -3.39
CA ARG A 46 -28.45 7.38 -2.29
C ARG A 46 -26.94 7.42 -2.18
N PHE A 47 -26.25 6.49 -2.79
CA PHE A 47 -24.76 6.44 -2.79
C PHE A 47 -24.16 7.30 -3.91
N GLY A 48 -24.96 7.68 -4.95
CA GLY A 48 -24.46 8.46 -6.08
C GLY A 48 -23.19 7.88 -6.70
N ALA A 49 -22.22 8.75 -7.01
CA ALA A 49 -20.87 8.38 -7.42
C ALA A 49 -19.92 8.11 -6.24
N GLY A 50 -20.42 8.12 -5.00
CA GLY A 50 -19.59 8.09 -3.80
C GLY A 50 -18.83 6.79 -3.56
N LEU A 51 -19.29 5.68 -4.16
CA LEU A 51 -18.62 4.37 -4.00
C LEU A 51 -17.62 4.12 -5.14
N GLU A 52 -16.78 5.11 -5.42
CA GLU A 52 -15.65 4.98 -6.34
C GLU A 52 -14.37 4.65 -5.56
N LEU A 53 -13.41 4.03 -6.24
CA LEU A 53 -12.12 3.70 -5.68
C LEU A 53 -11.45 4.95 -5.08
N LEU A 54 -10.93 4.85 -3.85
CA LEU A 54 -10.23 5.90 -3.08
C LEU A 54 -11.12 7.06 -2.62
N SER A 55 -12.45 7.01 -2.84
CA SER A 55 -13.36 7.96 -2.21
C SER A 55 -13.30 7.81 -0.69
N GLU A 56 -13.17 8.92 0.02
CA GLU A 56 -13.18 9.01 1.48
C GLU A 56 -14.43 9.71 1.97
N GLY A 57 -14.95 9.27 3.12
CA GLY A 57 -16.12 9.86 3.72
C GLY A 57 -16.57 9.14 4.97
N SER A 58 -17.76 9.48 5.42
CA SER A 58 -18.41 8.88 6.59
C SER A 58 -19.29 7.70 6.15
N ALA A 59 -18.94 6.49 6.61
CA ALA A 59 -19.70 5.27 6.35
C ALA A 59 -20.62 4.93 7.52
N GLN A 60 -21.91 4.68 7.24
CA GLN A 60 -22.86 4.13 8.21
C GLN A 60 -23.07 2.65 7.90
N LEU A 61 -22.65 1.80 8.84
CA LEU A 61 -22.67 0.34 8.71
C LEU A 61 -23.61 -0.28 9.73
N TYR A 62 -24.52 -1.15 9.28
CA TYR A 62 -25.15 -2.11 10.18
C TYR A 62 -24.15 -3.22 10.49
N HIS A 63 -23.43 -3.09 11.60
CA HIS A 63 -22.34 -3.99 11.98
C HIS A 63 -22.83 -5.14 12.86
N ARG A 64 -22.23 -6.33 12.61
CA ARG A 64 -22.37 -7.55 13.43
C ARG A 64 -21.03 -8.24 13.49
N ASP A 65 -20.52 -8.52 14.67
CA ASP A 65 -19.19 -9.12 14.89
C ASP A 65 -19.04 -10.51 14.26
N ASN A 66 -20.13 -11.26 14.15
CA ASN A 66 -20.16 -12.61 13.62
C ASN A 66 -20.46 -12.68 12.11
N ARG A 67 -20.33 -11.59 11.36
CA ARG A 67 -20.55 -11.55 9.91
C ARG A 67 -19.39 -10.92 9.19
N GLU A 68 -18.95 -11.57 8.13
CA GLU A 68 -17.94 -11.05 7.21
C GLU A 68 -18.49 -9.98 6.25
N LEU A 69 -19.77 -10.09 5.88
CA LEU A 69 -20.44 -9.14 4.99
C LEU A 69 -21.47 -8.32 5.77
N GLN A 70 -21.13 -7.04 5.97
CA GLN A 70 -21.96 -6.06 6.63
C GLN A 70 -23.00 -5.44 5.66
N THR A 71 -23.82 -4.51 6.15
CA THR A 71 -24.71 -3.73 5.27
C THR A 71 -24.34 -2.26 5.36
N LEU A 72 -24.00 -1.65 4.24
CA LEU A 72 -23.77 -0.22 4.13
C LEU A 72 -25.12 0.49 4.04
N ALA A 73 -25.43 1.28 5.09
CA ALA A 73 -26.67 2.07 5.18
C ALA A 73 -26.53 3.39 4.41
N ALA A 74 -25.42 4.11 4.58
CA ALA A 74 -25.11 5.35 3.89
C ALA A 74 -23.59 5.50 3.72
N PHE A 75 -23.18 6.34 2.76
CA PHE A 75 -21.81 6.78 2.60
C PHE A 75 -21.83 8.24 2.16
N ASP A 76 -21.43 9.12 3.07
CA ASP A 76 -21.40 10.55 2.84
C ASP A 76 -19.99 10.93 2.43
N VAL A 77 -19.80 11.27 1.14
CA VAL A 77 -18.49 11.57 0.56
C VAL A 77 -17.98 12.90 1.07
N GLU A 78 -16.77 12.90 1.60
CA GLU A 78 -16.07 14.10 2.06
C GLU A 78 -14.94 14.50 1.11
N ARG A 79 -14.27 13.49 0.50
CA ARG A 79 -13.11 13.72 -0.36
C ARG A 79 -13.02 12.72 -1.51
N LEU A 80 -12.81 13.20 -2.73
CA LEU A 80 -12.75 12.36 -3.94
C LEU A 80 -11.35 12.20 -4.54
N ARG A 81 -10.36 12.98 -4.16
CA ARG A 81 -8.96 12.97 -4.67
C ARG A 81 -8.86 12.70 -6.18
N ARG A 82 -9.59 13.49 -6.98
CA ARG A 82 -9.66 13.30 -8.44
C ARG A 82 -8.30 13.41 -9.12
N GLU A 83 -7.39 14.12 -8.50
CA GLU A 83 -6.01 14.33 -8.94
C GLU A 83 -5.25 13.01 -9.07
N LEU A 84 -5.56 12.02 -8.23
CA LEU A 84 -4.96 10.67 -8.33
C LEU A 84 -5.29 9.98 -9.65
N ALA A 85 -6.45 10.26 -10.25
CA ALA A 85 -6.88 9.66 -11.51
C ALA A 85 -6.32 10.35 -12.76
N THR A 86 -5.75 11.55 -12.61
CA THR A 86 -5.21 12.33 -13.75
C THR A 86 -3.77 11.97 -14.09
N ASP A 87 -3.07 11.27 -13.20
CA ASP A 87 -1.68 10.86 -13.38
C ASP A 87 -1.51 9.37 -13.12
N LEU A 88 -0.92 8.67 -14.08
CA LEU A 88 -0.75 7.21 -14.03
C LEU A 88 0.11 6.76 -12.85
N ALA A 89 1.12 7.55 -12.49
CA ALA A 89 2.03 7.23 -11.40
C ALA A 89 1.32 7.33 -10.05
N ARG A 90 0.59 8.41 -9.83
CA ARG A 90 -0.24 8.61 -8.64
C ARG A 90 -1.29 7.52 -8.50
N PHE A 91 -2.03 7.28 -9.58
CA PHE A 91 -3.07 6.25 -9.58
C PHE A 91 -2.51 4.85 -9.27
N ALA A 92 -1.40 4.47 -9.91
CA ALA A 92 -0.78 3.16 -9.68
C ALA A 92 -0.33 2.98 -8.22
N ALA A 93 0.31 4.00 -7.63
CA ALA A 93 0.72 3.97 -6.22
C ALA A 93 -0.50 3.89 -5.28
N ALA A 94 -1.50 4.73 -5.49
CA ALA A 94 -2.72 4.74 -4.68
C ALA A 94 -3.52 3.44 -4.79
N ALA A 95 -3.61 2.84 -5.98
CA ALA A 95 -4.25 1.54 -6.18
C ALA A 95 -3.48 0.40 -5.49
N ALA A 96 -2.14 0.43 -5.50
CA ALA A 96 -1.32 -0.53 -4.77
C ALA A 96 -1.54 -0.41 -3.25
N LEU A 97 -1.61 0.80 -2.69
CA LEU A 97 -1.93 1.04 -1.28
C LEU A 97 -3.31 0.47 -0.90
N ALA A 98 -4.33 0.71 -1.74
CA ALA A 98 -5.65 0.13 -1.52
C ALA A 98 -5.63 -1.40 -1.54
N GLU A 99 -4.87 -2.00 -2.45
CA GLU A 99 -4.72 -3.47 -2.53
C GLU A 99 -3.99 -4.04 -1.32
N LEU A 100 -2.93 -3.36 -0.82
CA LEU A 100 -2.24 -3.75 0.41
C LEU A 100 -3.20 -3.76 1.60
N MET A 101 -3.99 -2.69 1.78
CA MET A 101 -5.01 -2.65 2.82
C MET A 101 -6.01 -3.81 2.72
N VAL A 102 -6.50 -4.12 1.52
CA VAL A 102 -7.44 -5.23 1.31
C VAL A 102 -6.84 -6.58 1.68
N ARG A 103 -5.52 -6.76 1.48
CA ARG A 103 -4.85 -8.05 1.61
C ARG A 103 -4.21 -8.29 2.97
N MET A 104 -3.67 -7.25 3.56
CA MET A 104 -2.81 -7.37 4.74
C MET A 104 -3.43 -6.77 6.01
N ALA A 105 -4.31 -5.77 5.89
CA ALA A 105 -4.91 -5.16 7.06
C ALA A 105 -5.97 -6.08 7.68
N PRO A 106 -6.00 -6.19 9.03
CA PRO A 106 -6.95 -7.03 9.74
C PRO A 106 -8.38 -6.48 9.66
N PRO A 107 -9.41 -7.32 9.83
CA PRO A 107 -10.78 -6.89 10.01
C PRO A 107 -11.05 -6.43 11.44
N ALA A 108 -10.09 -5.81 12.07
CA ALA A 108 -10.11 -5.26 13.45
C ALA A 108 -9.57 -3.83 13.44
N PRO A 109 -9.92 -2.99 14.42
CA PRO A 109 -9.47 -1.61 14.49
C PRO A 109 -7.94 -1.50 14.41
N LEU A 110 -7.46 -0.73 13.45
CA LEU A 110 -6.07 -0.35 13.29
C LEU A 110 -6.01 1.10 12.77
N PRO A 111 -6.33 2.08 13.63
CA PRO A 111 -6.43 3.49 13.22
C PRO A 111 -5.18 4.02 12.52
N GLN A 112 -3.99 3.57 12.96
CA GLN A 112 -2.73 3.98 12.36
C GLN A 112 -2.63 3.58 10.87
N ALA A 113 -3.14 2.40 10.49
CA ALA A 113 -3.14 1.99 9.08
C ALA A 113 -4.11 2.84 8.25
N TYR A 114 -5.27 3.21 8.80
CA TYR A 114 -6.20 4.12 8.17
C TYR A 114 -5.56 5.52 8.00
N ASP A 115 -4.99 6.07 9.06
CA ASP A 115 -4.36 7.40 9.05
C ASP A 115 -3.14 7.43 8.11
N THR A 116 -2.34 6.35 8.04
CA THR A 116 -1.22 6.21 7.09
C THR A 116 -1.73 6.13 5.65
N LEU A 117 -2.80 5.38 5.39
CA LEU A 117 -3.40 5.32 4.06
C LEU A 117 -3.88 6.70 3.61
N THR A 118 -4.71 7.37 4.42
CA THR A 118 -5.32 8.67 4.05
C THR A 118 -4.28 9.76 3.89
N GLY A 119 -3.34 9.88 4.83
CA GLY A 119 -2.20 10.82 4.74
C GLY A 119 -1.31 10.52 3.53
N GLY A 120 -1.10 9.25 3.22
CA GLY A 120 -0.35 8.83 2.04
C GLY A 120 -1.04 9.16 0.71
N LEU A 121 -2.37 9.01 0.65
CA LEU A 121 -3.15 9.42 -0.52
C LEU A 121 -3.10 10.95 -0.71
N ASP A 122 -3.14 11.73 0.36
CA ASP A 122 -2.99 13.19 0.32
C ASP A 122 -1.56 13.58 -0.13
N ALA A 123 -0.54 12.94 0.42
CA ALA A 123 0.84 13.16 0.00
C ALA A 123 1.07 12.85 -1.49
N LEU A 124 0.40 11.84 -2.04
CA LEU A 124 0.45 11.54 -3.48
C LEU A 124 -0.26 12.60 -4.32
N VAL A 125 -1.34 13.21 -3.84
CA VAL A 125 -2.01 14.34 -4.50
C VAL A 125 -1.06 15.54 -4.57
N ASP A 126 -0.39 15.86 -3.46
CA ASP A 126 0.47 17.04 -3.31
C ASP A 126 1.87 16.86 -3.92
N ALA A 127 2.29 15.61 -4.20
CA ALA A 127 3.62 15.33 -4.73
C ALA A 127 3.86 16.02 -6.08
N SER A 128 5.04 16.61 -6.26
CA SER A 128 5.48 17.03 -7.60
C SER A 128 5.66 15.81 -8.53
N ALA A 129 5.62 16.03 -9.84
CA ALA A 129 5.82 14.95 -10.82
C ALA A 129 7.15 14.20 -10.63
N GLN A 130 8.18 14.89 -10.14
CA GLN A 130 9.50 14.31 -9.86
C GLN A 130 9.50 13.43 -8.60
N ASN A 131 8.64 13.72 -7.63
CA ASN A 131 8.63 13.08 -6.31
C ASN A 131 7.55 12.00 -6.17
N VAL A 132 6.67 11.81 -7.15
CA VAL A 132 5.56 10.84 -7.06
C VAL A 132 6.06 9.42 -6.74
N ASP A 133 7.16 8.99 -7.37
CA ASP A 133 7.71 7.66 -7.13
C ASP A 133 8.28 7.51 -5.72
N SER A 134 9.10 8.47 -5.27
CA SER A 134 9.66 8.45 -3.91
C SER A 134 8.57 8.58 -2.85
N THR A 135 7.56 9.43 -3.09
CA THR A 135 6.39 9.55 -2.20
C THR A 135 5.62 8.23 -2.12
N GLY A 136 5.29 7.63 -3.27
CA GLY A 136 4.58 6.36 -3.32
C GLY A 136 5.34 5.23 -2.62
N LEU A 137 6.65 5.14 -2.83
CA LEU A 137 7.52 4.17 -2.15
C LEU A 137 7.55 4.39 -0.64
N ARG A 138 7.70 5.65 -0.17
CA ARG A 138 7.66 5.98 1.25
C ARG A 138 6.36 5.54 1.90
N VAL A 139 5.22 5.85 1.28
CA VAL A 139 3.91 5.49 1.83
C VAL A 139 3.70 3.98 1.84
N VAL A 140 4.14 3.26 0.80
CA VAL A 140 4.08 1.78 0.77
C VAL A 140 4.88 1.19 1.93
N TRP A 141 6.11 1.64 2.16
CA TRP A 141 6.93 1.15 3.27
C TRP A 141 6.37 1.54 4.64
N ALA A 142 5.87 2.78 4.79
CA ALA A 142 5.20 3.22 6.02
C ALA A 142 3.96 2.37 6.34
N LEU A 143 3.15 2.06 5.33
CA LEU A 143 1.98 1.20 5.50
C LEU A 143 2.39 -0.23 5.88
N LEU A 144 3.42 -0.79 5.24
CA LEU A 144 3.98 -2.10 5.62
C LEU A 144 4.47 -2.09 7.07
N GLY A 145 5.16 -1.04 7.52
CA GLY A 145 5.62 -0.89 8.90
C GLY A 145 4.47 -0.94 9.90
N VAL A 146 3.41 -0.15 9.65
CA VAL A 146 2.20 -0.14 10.52
C VAL A 146 1.48 -1.50 10.51
N LEU A 147 1.55 -2.24 9.39
CA LEU A 147 1.00 -3.59 9.28
C LEU A 147 1.89 -4.67 9.89
N GLY A 148 3.05 -4.31 10.47
CA GLY A 148 3.97 -5.22 11.14
C GLY A 148 5.04 -5.85 10.23
N PHE A 149 5.26 -5.30 9.04
CA PHE A 149 6.22 -5.79 8.06
C PHE A 149 7.34 -4.78 7.77
N GLU A 150 7.85 -4.12 8.81
CA GLU A 150 8.99 -3.21 8.65
C GLU A 150 10.29 -3.99 8.48
N PRO A 151 11.06 -3.77 7.39
CA PRO A 151 12.31 -4.47 7.21
C PRO A 151 13.42 -3.90 8.11
N ALA A 152 14.26 -4.78 8.66
CA ALA A 152 15.45 -4.39 9.40
C ALA A 152 16.56 -3.97 8.43
N LEU A 153 16.97 -2.69 8.44
CA LEU A 153 17.95 -2.14 7.49
C LEU A 153 19.29 -1.74 8.12
N LEU A 154 19.34 -1.49 9.42
CA LEU A 154 20.52 -0.94 10.10
C LEU A 154 21.38 -2.00 10.76
N GLN A 155 20.80 -3.14 11.06
CA GLN A 155 21.45 -4.27 11.72
C GLN A 155 21.08 -5.57 11.02
N CYS A 156 21.96 -6.55 11.08
CA CYS A 156 21.70 -7.88 10.56
C CYS A 156 20.47 -8.49 11.25
N VAL A 157 19.50 -8.92 10.45
CA VAL A 157 18.24 -9.50 10.96
C VAL A 157 18.42 -10.80 11.73
N ARG A 158 19.56 -11.52 11.56
CA ARG A 158 19.84 -12.80 12.23
C ARG A 158 20.54 -12.65 13.58
N ASP A 159 21.59 -11.84 13.61
CA ASP A 159 22.49 -11.76 14.77
C ASP A 159 22.59 -10.37 15.40
N GLY A 160 21.90 -9.37 14.80
CA GLY A 160 21.97 -7.97 15.26
C GLY A 160 23.32 -7.28 14.99
N GLY A 161 24.25 -7.97 14.32
CA GLY A 161 25.55 -7.42 13.99
C GLY A 161 25.47 -6.23 13.04
N ALA A 162 26.51 -5.38 13.08
CA ALA A 162 26.60 -4.25 12.17
C ALA A 162 26.65 -4.72 10.71
N VAL A 163 25.86 -4.09 9.86
CA VAL A 163 25.97 -4.30 8.42
C VAL A 163 27.04 -3.38 7.88
N GLY A 164 28.00 -3.95 7.12
CA GLY A 164 29.10 -3.18 6.55
C GLY A 164 28.56 -2.09 5.61
N THR A 165 28.94 -0.86 5.90
CA THR A 165 28.66 0.31 5.06
C THR A 165 29.86 0.66 4.16
N ASP A 166 30.72 -0.33 3.92
CA ASP A 166 31.88 -0.14 3.08
C ASP A 166 31.46 0.20 1.65
N ALA A 167 31.96 1.31 1.14
CA ALA A 167 31.53 1.87 -0.14
C ALA A 167 31.75 0.92 -1.34
N ALA A 168 32.58 -0.11 -1.15
CA ALA A 168 32.95 -1.08 -2.18
C ALA A 168 32.05 -2.31 -2.26
N ALA A 169 31.27 -2.62 -1.21
CA ALA A 169 30.46 -3.84 -1.15
C ALA A 169 28.95 -3.55 -1.13
N PRO A 170 28.15 -4.24 -1.98
CA PRO A 170 26.70 -4.09 -1.92
C PRO A 170 26.13 -4.73 -0.64
N VAL A 171 25.10 -4.11 -0.07
CA VAL A 171 24.37 -4.60 1.09
C VAL A 171 23.48 -5.77 0.69
N ALA A 172 23.57 -6.90 1.38
CA ALA A 172 22.72 -8.05 1.13
C ALA A 172 21.38 -7.89 1.84
N PHE A 173 20.29 -7.85 1.09
CA PHE A 173 18.92 -7.80 1.60
C PHE A 173 18.21 -9.12 1.31
N SER A 174 17.70 -9.74 2.37
CA SER A 174 16.89 -10.96 2.30
C SER A 174 15.41 -10.62 2.46
N THR A 175 14.63 -10.82 1.40
CA THR A 175 13.17 -10.67 1.44
C THR A 175 12.54 -11.67 2.40
N ALA A 176 13.07 -12.89 2.43
CA ALA A 176 12.54 -13.97 3.27
C ALA A 176 12.76 -13.73 4.77
N GLU A 177 13.87 -13.09 5.13
CA GLU A 177 14.17 -12.80 6.54
C GLU A 177 13.74 -11.39 6.96
N GLY A 178 13.23 -10.61 6.01
CA GLY A 178 12.69 -9.29 6.30
C GLY A 178 13.75 -8.23 6.58
N GLY A 179 14.98 -8.34 6.01
CA GLY A 179 15.98 -7.32 6.26
C GLY A 179 17.36 -7.62 5.70
N VAL A 180 18.35 -6.86 6.17
CA VAL A 180 19.74 -6.97 5.73
C VAL A 180 20.51 -8.03 6.50
N LEU A 181 21.53 -8.60 5.87
CA LEU A 181 22.41 -9.61 6.44
C LEU A 181 23.86 -9.12 6.46
N CYS A 182 24.57 -9.38 7.55
CA CYS A 182 26.01 -9.18 7.63
C CYS A 182 26.75 -10.25 6.82
N GLU A 183 28.04 -10.05 6.54
CA GLU A 183 28.87 -10.97 5.74
C GLU A 183 28.91 -12.38 6.34
N THR A 184 28.99 -12.48 7.67
CA THR A 184 29.04 -13.76 8.38
C THR A 184 27.77 -14.57 8.16
N CYS A 185 26.61 -13.93 8.31
CA CYS A 185 25.30 -14.59 8.12
C CYS A 185 24.99 -14.87 6.66
N LEU A 186 25.57 -14.09 5.73
CA LEU A 186 25.42 -14.26 4.29
C LEU A 186 26.10 -15.53 3.78
N ALA A 187 27.25 -15.94 4.36
CA ALA A 187 28.04 -17.08 3.89
C ALA A 187 27.26 -18.41 3.86
N GLY A 188 26.25 -18.57 4.70
CA GLY A 188 25.39 -19.77 4.75
C GLY A 188 24.00 -19.61 4.11
N HIS A 189 23.73 -18.51 3.39
CA HIS A 189 22.39 -18.19 2.91
C HIS A 189 22.17 -18.64 1.45
N PRO A 190 21.04 -19.31 1.12
CA PRO A 190 20.71 -19.62 -0.27
C PRO A 190 20.50 -18.33 -1.09
N ALA A 191 21.19 -18.23 -2.22
CA ALA A 191 21.22 -17.03 -3.04
C ALA A 191 19.85 -16.62 -3.66
N VAL A 192 18.87 -17.51 -3.66
CA VAL A 192 17.58 -17.35 -4.37
C VAL A 192 16.71 -16.23 -3.79
N SER A 193 16.84 -15.92 -2.50
CA SER A 193 16.03 -14.89 -1.82
C SER A 193 16.77 -13.59 -1.56
N LEU A 194 18.02 -13.47 -2.06
CA LEU A 194 18.88 -12.32 -1.81
C LEU A 194 18.81 -11.28 -2.92
N THR A 195 18.75 -10.01 -2.53
CA THR A 195 18.97 -8.85 -3.39
C THR A 195 20.22 -8.12 -2.91
N ARG A 196 21.19 -7.92 -3.81
CA ARG A 196 22.38 -7.11 -3.52
C ARG A 196 22.07 -5.67 -3.85
N LEU A 197 21.96 -4.83 -2.83
CA LEU A 197 21.68 -3.41 -2.96
C LEU A 197 23.01 -2.65 -3.07
N PRO A 198 23.26 -1.89 -4.15
CA PRO A 198 24.32 -0.89 -4.15
C PRO A 198 24.17 0.03 -2.92
N LEU A 199 25.28 0.54 -2.39
CA LEU A 199 25.25 1.35 -1.17
C LEU A 199 24.28 2.54 -1.26
N GLN A 200 24.20 3.19 -2.43
CA GLN A 200 23.25 4.28 -2.64
C GLN A 200 21.80 3.78 -2.55
N ALA A 201 21.47 2.67 -3.19
CA ALA A 201 20.11 2.11 -3.15
C ALA A 201 19.71 1.69 -1.71
N TRP A 202 20.67 1.20 -0.91
CA TRP A 202 20.41 0.93 0.51
C TRP A 202 20.16 2.23 1.30
N ARG A 203 20.94 3.29 1.06
CA ARG A 203 20.72 4.61 1.69
C ARG A 203 19.36 5.21 1.31
N ASP A 204 18.99 5.12 0.03
CA ASP A 204 17.69 5.56 -0.46
C ASP A 204 16.55 4.78 0.22
N LEU A 205 16.72 3.46 0.39
CA LEU A 205 15.75 2.63 1.09
C LEU A 205 15.64 3.02 2.58
N CYS A 206 16.74 3.29 3.26
CA CYS A 206 16.73 3.80 4.64
C CYS A 206 15.98 5.16 4.71
N ALA A 207 16.26 6.06 3.78
CA ALA A 207 15.58 7.36 3.72
C ALA A 207 14.07 7.21 3.41
N LEU A 208 13.67 6.23 2.61
CA LEU A 208 12.25 5.94 2.33
C LEU A 208 11.50 5.43 3.56
N LEU A 209 12.18 4.70 4.46
CA LEU A 209 11.58 4.18 5.70
C LEU A 209 11.58 5.21 6.84
N ASP A 210 12.47 6.18 6.81
CA ASP A 210 12.52 7.24 7.83
C ASP A 210 11.59 8.40 7.45
N PRO A 211 10.48 8.62 8.20
CA PRO A 211 9.55 9.70 7.91
C PRO A 211 10.15 11.10 8.10
N GLN A 212 11.26 11.23 8.84
CA GLN A 212 11.96 12.50 9.09
C GLN A 212 13.05 12.79 8.06
N ALA A 213 13.52 11.79 7.33
CA ALA A 213 14.51 11.99 6.29
C ALA A 213 13.90 12.69 5.05
N PRO A 214 14.67 13.49 4.32
CA PRO A 214 14.23 14.01 3.03
C PRO A 214 13.91 12.85 2.08
N LEU A 215 12.98 13.09 1.15
CA LEU A 215 12.70 12.11 0.10
C LEU A 215 13.95 11.96 -0.80
N PRO A 216 14.38 10.71 -1.08
CA PRO A 216 15.47 10.49 -2.01
C PRO A 216 15.05 10.90 -3.43
N GLU A 217 15.95 11.53 -4.16
CA GLU A 217 15.79 11.84 -5.57
C GLU A 217 16.07 10.56 -6.38
N LEU A 218 15.02 9.94 -6.89
CA LEU A 218 15.12 8.70 -7.67
C LEU A 218 14.87 8.99 -9.14
N ASP A 219 15.83 8.67 -9.99
CA ASP A 219 15.56 8.59 -11.42
C ASP A 219 14.67 7.37 -11.75
N LEU A 220 14.19 7.29 -12.98
CA LEU A 220 13.25 6.26 -13.40
C LEU A 220 13.76 4.81 -13.20
N PRO A 221 15.03 4.46 -13.56
CA PRO A 221 15.60 3.14 -13.32
C PRO A 221 15.68 2.80 -11.82
N HIS A 222 16.13 3.72 -10.98
CA HIS A 222 16.25 3.50 -9.53
C HIS A 222 14.88 3.39 -8.87
N ALA A 223 13.92 4.26 -9.22
CA ALA A 223 12.54 4.14 -8.76
C ALA A 223 11.92 2.79 -9.14
N ALA A 224 12.13 2.33 -10.38
CA ALA A 224 11.66 1.01 -10.82
C ALA A 224 12.33 -0.14 -10.06
N ALA A 225 13.63 -0.03 -9.71
CA ALA A 225 14.32 -1.02 -8.90
C ALA A 225 13.74 -1.10 -7.47
N HIS A 226 13.49 0.05 -6.85
CA HIS A 226 12.84 0.11 -5.53
C HIS A 226 11.41 -0.43 -5.55
N ARG A 227 10.61 -0.14 -6.59
CA ARG A 227 9.27 -0.73 -6.74
C ARG A 227 9.33 -2.25 -6.86
N ARG A 228 10.28 -2.80 -7.65
CA ARG A 228 10.48 -4.27 -7.74
C ARG A 228 10.89 -4.88 -6.42
N LEU A 229 11.76 -4.21 -5.65
CA LEU A 229 12.15 -4.67 -4.31
C LEU A 229 10.95 -4.73 -3.37
N ALA A 230 10.19 -3.63 -3.27
CA ALA A 230 8.98 -3.55 -2.45
C ALA A 230 7.93 -4.59 -2.87
N ALA A 231 7.68 -4.73 -4.18
CA ALA A 231 6.72 -5.71 -4.69
C ALA A 231 7.14 -7.16 -4.39
N ARG A 232 8.43 -7.49 -4.48
CA ARG A 232 8.95 -8.80 -4.10
C ARG A 232 8.78 -9.05 -2.60
N PHE A 233 9.08 -8.06 -1.77
CA PHE A 233 8.90 -8.12 -0.33
C PHE A 233 7.43 -8.36 0.03
N ILE A 234 6.52 -7.59 -0.54
CA ILE A 234 5.07 -7.72 -0.33
C ILE A 234 4.59 -9.13 -0.72
N ARG A 235 4.95 -9.61 -1.92
CA ARG A 235 4.54 -10.96 -2.36
C ARG A 235 5.01 -12.04 -1.41
N HIS A 236 6.26 -11.95 -0.93
CA HIS A 236 6.79 -12.95 0.00
C HIS A 236 5.97 -13.02 1.29
N HIS A 237 5.55 -11.88 1.82
CA HIS A 237 4.79 -11.81 3.08
C HIS A 237 3.29 -11.96 2.93
N THR A 238 2.73 -11.87 1.72
CA THR A 238 1.30 -12.06 1.45
C THR A 238 0.96 -13.42 0.88
N ASP A 239 1.91 -14.09 0.23
CA ASP A 239 1.66 -15.31 -0.51
C ASP A 239 2.25 -16.54 0.19
N HIS A 240 1.45 -17.12 1.07
CA HIS A 240 1.78 -18.38 1.75
C HIS A 240 1.45 -19.61 0.87
N SER A 241 0.77 -19.43 -0.26
CA SER A 241 0.25 -20.51 -1.11
C SER A 241 0.69 -20.48 -2.59
N GLY A 242 1.47 -19.45 -3.00
CA GLY A 242 1.94 -19.30 -4.39
C GLY A 242 0.86 -18.84 -5.39
N SER A 243 -0.31 -18.38 -4.91
CA SER A 243 -1.46 -18.08 -5.77
C SER A 243 -2.10 -16.71 -5.58
N VAL A 244 -1.53 -15.85 -4.74
CA VAL A 244 -2.12 -14.52 -4.48
C VAL A 244 -1.92 -13.60 -5.67
N ASN A 245 -3.02 -13.28 -6.36
CA ASN A 245 -3.02 -12.28 -7.43
C ASN A 245 -3.12 -10.86 -6.83
N LEU A 246 -2.12 -10.01 -7.14
CA LEU A 246 -2.00 -8.61 -6.71
C LEU A 246 -1.91 -7.69 -7.94
N PRO A 247 -3.00 -7.53 -8.71
CA PRO A 247 -2.95 -6.83 -9.99
C PRO A 247 -2.59 -5.35 -9.87
N ALA A 248 -3.01 -4.65 -8.80
CA ALA A 248 -2.65 -3.25 -8.61
C ALA A 248 -1.16 -3.10 -8.23
N LEU A 249 -0.64 -4.00 -7.40
CA LEU A 249 0.79 -4.05 -7.08
C LEU A 249 1.62 -4.37 -8.32
N GLU A 250 1.17 -5.33 -9.15
CA GLU A 250 1.84 -5.68 -10.39
C GLU A 250 1.85 -4.52 -11.39
N PHE A 251 0.72 -3.81 -11.51
CA PHE A 251 0.63 -2.62 -12.33
C PHE A 251 1.58 -1.51 -11.85
N TRP A 252 1.63 -1.23 -10.55
CA TRP A 252 2.54 -0.27 -9.94
C TRP A 252 4.02 -0.66 -10.14
N GLU A 253 4.36 -1.91 -9.94
CA GLU A 253 5.72 -2.45 -10.13
C GLU A 253 6.21 -2.29 -11.56
N ARG A 254 5.37 -2.72 -12.53
CA ARG A 254 5.73 -2.81 -13.95
C ARG A 254 5.51 -1.51 -14.72
N ARG A 255 4.95 -0.50 -14.08
CA ARG A 255 4.69 0.77 -14.74
C ARG A 255 5.91 1.25 -15.51
N ALA A 256 5.85 1.14 -16.84
CA ALA A 256 6.82 1.77 -17.71
C ALA A 256 6.52 3.27 -17.77
N TRP A 257 7.56 4.09 -17.76
CA TRP A 257 7.41 5.50 -18.06
C TRP A 257 6.90 5.65 -19.50
N VAL A 258 5.73 6.22 -19.66
CA VAL A 258 5.26 6.74 -20.94
C VAL A 258 5.60 8.22 -20.91
N PRO A 259 6.44 8.74 -21.85
CA PRO A 259 6.68 10.16 -21.93
C PRO A 259 5.33 10.86 -22.07
N SER A 260 5.04 11.83 -21.20
CA SER A 260 3.96 12.76 -21.44
C SER A 260 4.25 13.41 -22.79
N ALA A 261 3.36 13.22 -23.78
CA ALA A 261 3.45 13.94 -25.02
C ALA A 261 3.43 15.44 -24.65
N ALA A 262 4.55 16.11 -24.88
CA ALA A 262 4.65 17.52 -24.70
C ALA A 262 3.60 18.16 -25.65
N SER A 263 2.65 18.86 -25.05
CA SER A 263 1.68 19.73 -25.74
C SER A 263 2.36 21.04 -26.08
#